data_d845dede75ecbe2b959b859780a788d6
#
_entry.id   d845dede75ecbe2b959b859780a788d6
#
_cell.length_a   1.000
_cell.length_b   1.000
_cell.length_c   1.000
_cell.angle_alpha   90.00
_cell.angle_beta   90.00
_cell.angle_gamma   90.00
#
_symmetry.space_group_name_H-M   'P 1'
#
loop_
_entity.id
_entity.type
_entity.pdbx_description
1 polymer ?
#
loop_
_entity_poly.entity_id
_entity_poly.type
_entity_poly.pdbx_seq_one_letter_code
_entity_poly.pdbx_strand_id
1 'polypeptide(L)'
;KWERALEYWNSLKSDNDAKFDKEINLNGEDIAPMVTWGTSPEDVVSINGKVPNPDNEKNEDKKNLINRSLKYMGLKPDVKIQDIKIDKVFIGSCTNGRIEDLREAAQILKNKKKAEHVHGMVVPGSGLVKEQAEQEGLDKIFIKSGFEWREPGCSMCLAMNADKLKPQERCAS
;
A
#
# COMPACT_ATOMS: atom_id res chain seq x y z
N LYS A 1 1.75 12.15 -28.37
CA LYS A 1 2.80 11.72 -27.39
C LYS A 1 2.68 10.23 -27.08
N TRP A 2 1.45 9.70 -26.87
CA TRP A 2 1.22 8.29 -26.52
C TRP A 2 1.68 7.32 -27.60
N GLU A 3 1.28 7.55 -28.85
CA GLU A 3 1.67 6.72 -30.01
C GLU A 3 3.19 6.61 -30.16
N ARG A 4 3.92 7.73 -30.03
CA ARG A 4 5.40 7.72 -30.06
C ARG A 4 6.01 6.94 -28.89
N ALA A 5 5.37 6.95 -27.72
CA ALA A 5 5.81 6.14 -26.59
C ALA A 5 5.61 4.65 -26.87
N LEU A 6 4.48 4.26 -27.45
CA LEU A 6 4.21 2.88 -27.84
C LEU A 6 5.18 2.38 -28.92
N GLU A 7 5.47 3.19 -29.92
CA GLU A 7 6.47 2.88 -30.97
C GLU A 7 7.86 2.64 -30.33
N TYR A 8 8.27 3.54 -29.43
CA TYR A 8 9.54 3.41 -28.73
C TYR A 8 9.57 2.16 -27.86
N TRP A 9 8.55 1.90 -27.05
CA TRP A 9 8.49 0.71 -26.21
C TRP A 9 8.47 -0.58 -27.01
N ASN A 10 7.79 -0.60 -28.15
CA ASN A 10 7.81 -1.73 -29.07
C ASN A 10 9.19 -1.99 -29.69
N SER A 11 10.06 -0.99 -29.75
CA SER A 11 11.45 -1.17 -30.21
C SER A 11 12.37 -1.77 -29.14
N LEU A 12 11.93 -1.82 -27.88
CA LEU A 12 12.72 -2.36 -26.75
C LEU A 12 12.50 -3.86 -26.53
N LYS A 13 12.01 -4.57 -27.53
CA LYS A 13 11.84 -6.03 -27.45
C LYS A 13 13.20 -6.73 -27.33
N SER A 14 13.19 -7.85 -26.65
CA SER A 14 14.33 -8.77 -26.65
C SER A 14 14.64 -9.25 -28.06
N ASP A 15 15.88 -9.66 -28.29
CA ASP A 15 16.32 -10.18 -29.58
C ASP A 15 15.51 -11.43 -29.96
N ASN A 16 15.32 -11.65 -31.28
CA ASN A 16 14.48 -12.74 -31.76
C ASN A 16 15.00 -14.15 -31.42
N ASP A 17 16.29 -14.25 -31.11
CA ASP A 17 16.98 -15.48 -30.72
C ASP A 17 17.21 -15.56 -29.19
N ALA A 18 16.67 -14.62 -28.42
CA ALA A 18 16.76 -14.65 -26.97
C ALA A 18 16.12 -15.94 -26.42
N LYS A 19 16.84 -16.61 -25.53
CA LYS A 19 16.38 -17.80 -24.81
C LYS A 19 16.08 -17.44 -23.37
N PHE A 20 14.90 -17.79 -22.91
CA PHE A 20 14.47 -17.55 -21.53
C PHE A 20 14.39 -18.86 -20.78
N ASP A 21 14.92 -18.90 -19.56
CA ASP A 21 14.82 -20.08 -18.68
C ASP A 21 13.39 -20.33 -18.24
N LYS A 22 12.60 -19.26 -18.13
CA LYS A 22 11.20 -19.32 -17.75
C LYS A 22 10.41 -18.12 -18.28
N GLU A 23 9.24 -18.37 -18.80
CA GLU A 23 8.29 -17.33 -19.19
C GLU A 23 7.03 -17.40 -18.32
N ILE A 24 6.58 -16.25 -17.86
CA ILE A 24 5.36 -16.12 -17.06
C ILE A 24 4.48 -15.06 -17.72
N ASN A 25 3.27 -15.44 -18.07
CA ASN A 25 2.26 -14.55 -18.63
C ASN A 25 1.18 -14.29 -17.58
N LEU A 26 0.93 -13.00 -17.30
CA LEU A 26 -0.12 -12.55 -16.38
C LEU A 26 -0.99 -11.52 -17.10
N ASN A 27 -2.29 -11.62 -16.94
CA ASN A 27 -3.20 -10.56 -17.34
C ASN A 27 -3.36 -9.58 -16.19
N GLY A 28 -3.35 -8.28 -16.48
CA GLY A 28 -3.51 -7.26 -15.45
C GLY A 28 -4.83 -7.39 -14.67
N GLU A 29 -5.87 -7.87 -15.32
CA GLU A 29 -7.19 -8.11 -14.71
C GLU A 29 -7.19 -9.25 -13.69
N ASP A 30 -6.24 -10.17 -13.76
CA ASP A 30 -6.10 -11.29 -12.82
C ASP A 30 -5.38 -10.88 -11.52
N ILE A 31 -4.83 -9.66 -11.48
CA ILE A 31 -4.10 -9.15 -10.32
C ILE A 31 -5.08 -8.44 -9.39
N ALA A 32 -5.48 -9.13 -8.32
CA ALA A 32 -6.27 -8.52 -7.26
C ALA A 32 -5.45 -7.48 -6.47
N PRO A 33 -6.09 -6.48 -5.82
CA PRO A 33 -5.41 -5.63 -4.86
C PRO A 33 -4.69 -6.48 -3.80
N MET A 34 -3.41 -6.21 -3.62
CA MET A 34 -2.54 -6.98 -2.74
C MET A 34 -2.15 -6.17 -1.51
N VAL A 35 -1.90 -6.84 -0.41
CA VAL A 35 -1.47 -6.23 0.85
C VAL A 35 -0.36 -7.06 1.49
N THR A 36 0.64 -6.39 2.02
CA THR A 36 1.69 -7.01 2.83
C THR A 36 1.19 -7.15 4.27
N TRP A 37 1.14 -8.37 4.79
CA TRP A 37 0.65 -8.69 6.13
C TRP A 37 1.76 -8.95 7.14
N GLY A 38 3.01 -9.04 6.69
CA GLY A 38 4.17 -9.41 7.49
C GLY A 38 5.31 -8.41 7.41
N THR A 39 6.54 -8.90 7.54
CA THR A 39 7.76 -8.09 7.66
C THR A 39 8.62 -8.05 6.40
N SER A 40 8.24 -8.79 5.39
CA SER A 40 8.94 -8.89 4.09
C SER A 40 7.98 -8.55 2.95
N PRO A 41 8.47 -8.00 1.82
CA PRO A 41 7.68 -7.87 0.60
C PRO A 41 7.10 -9.19 0.08
N GLU A 42 7.68 -10.32 0.46
CA GLU A 42 7.16 -11.66 0.13
C GLU A 42 5.92 -12.03 0.97
N ASP A 43 5.74 -11.38 2.12
CA ASP A 43 4.59 -11.60 3.00
C ASP A 43 3.34 -10.90 2.44
N VAL A 44 2.97 -11.20 1.21
CA VAL A 44 1.89 -10.54 0.48
C VAL A 44 0.75 -11.51 0.18
N VAL A 45 -0.48 -11.03 0.31
CA VAL A 45 -1.70 -11.76 -0.07
C VAL A 45 -2.73 -10.81 -0.67
N SER A 46 -3.72 -11.37 -1.37
CA SER A 46 -4.87 -10.59 -1.82
C SER A 46 -5.61 -9.97 -0.62
N ILE A 47 -6.12 -8.76 -0.79
CA ILE A 47 -6.96 -8.08 0.21
C ILE A 47 -8.20 -8.91 0.61
N ASN A 48 -8.66 -9.78 -0.28
CA ASN A 48 -9.77 -10.71 -0.02
C ASN A 48 -9.30 -12.04 0.60
N GLY A 49 -8.00 -12.19 0.81
CA GLY A 49 -7.38 -13.40 1.34
C GLY A 49 -7.37 -13.46 2.86
N LYS A 50 -6.57 -14.37 3.35
CA LYS A 50 -6.35 -14.62 4.78
C LYS A 50 -4.86 -14.60 5.09
N VAL A 51 -4.54 -14.28 6.33
CA VAL A 51 -3.19 -14.44 6.88
C VAL A 51 -2.77 -15.91 6.74
N PRO A 52 -1.61 -16.21 6.15
CA PRO A 52 -1.18 -17.57 5.92
C PRO A 52 -1.08 -18.40 7.20
N ASN A 53 -1.42 -19.68 7.08
CA ASN A 53 -1.27 -20.64 8.17
C ASN A 53 0.05 -21.42 7.96
N PRO A 54 1.01 -21.34 8.90
CA PRO A 54 2.29 -22.03 8.79
C PRO A 54 2.16 -23.55 8.73
N ASP A 55 1.05 -24.12 9.23
CA ASP A 55 0.82 -25.58 9.16
C ASP A 55 0.51 -26.08 7.73
N ASN A 56 0.13 -25.18 6.84
CA ASN A 56 -0.09 -25.50 5.43
C ASN A 56 1.20 -25.41 4.59
N GLU A 57 2.30 -24.92 5.17
CA GLU A 57 3.58 -24.79 4.48
C GLU A 57 4.43 -26.05 4.68
N LYS A 58 4.93 -26.60 3.57
CA LYS A 58 5.75 -27.80 3.58
C LYS A 58 7.25 -27.53 3.77
N ASN A 59 7.68 -26.34 3.44
CA ASN A 59 9.07 -25.93 3.58
C ASN A 59 9.28 -25.38 4.99
N GLU A 60 10.13 -26.00 5.78
CA GLU A 60 10.39 -25.63 7.17
C GLU A 60 10.96 -24.20 7.31
N ASP A 61 11.80 -23.74 6.39
CA ASP A 61 12.35 -22.37 6.43
C ASP A 61 11.23 -21.34 6.22
N LYS A 62 10.36 -21.58 5.25
CA LYS A 62 9.19 -20.72 5.02
C LYS A 62 8.21 -20.77 6.18
N LYS A 63 7.97 -21.94 6.75
CA LYS A 63 7.15 -22.09 7.94
C LYS A 63 7.68 -21.27 9.10
N ASN A 64 9.00 -21.28 9.32
CA ASN A 64 9.65 -20.50 10.34
C ASN A 64 9.56 -18.99 10.07
N LEU A 65 9.68 -18.55 8.81
CA LEU A 65 9.51 -17.16 8.42
C LEU A 65 8.08 -16.69 8.70
N ILE A 66 7.06 -17.46 8.30
CA ILE A 66 5.65 -17.16 8.59
C ILE A 66 5.42 -17.02 10.09
N ASN A 67 5.93 -17.96 10.90
CA ASN A 67 5.78 -17.90 12.35
C ASN A 67 6.43 -16.64 12.95
N ARG A 68 7.60 -16.24 12.46
CA ARG A 68 8.26 -15.00 12.90
C ARG A 68 7.44 -13.76 12.55
N SER A 69 6.93 -13.67 11.30
CA SER A 69 6.09 -12.57 10.85
C SER A 69 4.78 -12.50 11.66
N LEU A 70 4.12 -13.63 11.89
CA LEU A 70 2.92 -13.72 12.74
C LEU A 70 3.16 -13.18 14.14
N LYS A 71 4.28 -13.62 14.77
CA LYS A 71 4.66 -13.20 16.11
C LYS A 71 4.95 -11.69 16.16
N TYR A 72 5.70 -11.18 15.18
CA TYR A 72 6.05 -9.76 15.11
C TYR A 72 4.80 -8.88 14.90
N MET A 73 3.95 -9.25 13.98
CA MET A 73 2.73 -8.51 13.65
C MET A 73 1.60 -8.73 14.65
N GLY A 74 1.73 -9.68 15.58
CA GLY A 74 0.69 -10.05 16.52
C GLY A 74 -0.58 -10.57 15.84
N LEU A 75 -0.43 -11.26 14.71
CA LEU A 75 -1.53 -11.81 13.93
C LEU A 75 -1.72 -13.31 14.20
N LYS A 76 -2.93 -13.76 13.99
CA LYS A 76 -3.26 -15.21 14.04
C LYS A 76 -3.39 -15.76 12.62
N PRO A 77 -3.00 -17.00 12.38
CA PRO A 77 -3.27 -17.67 11.10
C PRO A 77 -4.76 -17.66 10.74
N ASP A 78 -5.06 -17.75 9.47
CA ASP A 78 -6.41 -17.87 8.89
C ASP A 78 -7.37 -16.68 9.16
N VAL A 79 -6.92 -15.63 9.80
CA VAL A 79 -7.69 -14.39 9.94
C VAL A 79 -7.84 -13.72 8.57
N LYS A 80 -9.04 -13.33 8.18
CA LYS A 80 -9.24 -12.55 6.96
C LYS A 80 -8.53 -11.21 7.07
N ILE A 81 -7.86 -10.79 6.00
CA ILE A 81 -7.13 -9.51 5.97
C ILE A 81 -8.06 -8.35 6.33
N GLN A 82 -9.27 -8.35 5.81
CA GLN A 82 -10.26 -7.29 6.07
C GLN A 82 -10.78 -7.24 7.52
N ASP A 83 -10.59 -8.31 8.29
CA ASP A 83 -11.03 -8.38 9.70
C ASP A 83 -9.91 -7.92 10.67
N ILE A 84 -8.72 -7.62 10.15
CA ILE A 84 -7.60 -7.14 10.97
C ILE A 84 -7.91 -5.73 11.45
N LYS A 85 -7.95 -5.55 12.76
CA LYS A 85 -8.10 -4.21 13.35
C LYS A 85 -6.82 -3.40 13.16
N ILE A 86 -7.00 -2.17 12.69
CA ILE A 86 -5.94 -1.19 12.50
C ILE A 86 -6.19 0.02 13.39
N ASP A 87 -5.12 0.66 13.83
CA ASP A 87 -5.14 1.83 14.70
C ASP A 87 -4.84 3.10 13.89
N LYS A 88 -4.06 2.97 12.82
CA LYS A 88 -3.66 4.09 11.97
C LYS A 88 -3.85 3.78 10.49
N VAL A 89 -4.12 4.83 9.72
CA VAL A 89 -4.08 4.81 8.25
C VAL A 89 -3.13 5.92 7.80
N PHE A 90 -2.19 5.57 6.96
CA PHE A 90 -1.24 6.49 6.38
C PHE A 90 -1.33 6.48 4.86
N ILE A 91 -1.63 7.63 4.27
CA ILE A 91 -1.74 7.80 2.81
C ILE A 91 -0.69 8.81 2.36
N GLY A 92 0.11 8.44 1.37
CA GLY A 92 0.98 9.38 0.73
C GLY A 92 2.47 9.16 0.95
N SER A 93 3.20 10.23 1.31
CA SER A 93 4.65 10.35 1.25
C SER A 93 5.18 10.46 -0.19
N CYS A 94 6.51 10.45 -0.37
CA CYS A 94 7.14 10.76 -1.65
C CYS A 94 6.81 9.78 -2.79
N THR A 95 6.52 8.53 -2.47
CA THR A 95 6.27 7.49 -3.48
C THR A 95 4.79 7.37 -3.84
N ASN A 96 3.90 7.33 -2.85
CA ASN A 96 2.46 7.09 -3.02
C ASN A 96 1.61 8.31 -2.64
N GLY A 97 2.17 9.49 -2.74
CA GLY A 97 1.49 10.77 -2.50
C GLY A 97 1.46 11.67 -3.73
N ARG A 98 1.45 11.10 -4.93
CA ARG A 98 1.28 11.85 -6.18
C ARG A 98 -0.15 12.37 -6.27
N ILE A 99 -0.37 13.33 -7.16
CA ILE A 99 -1.71 13.91 -7.29
C ILE A 99 -2.77 12.88 -7.71
N GLU A 100 -2.39 11.89 -8.52
CA GLU A 100 -3.25 10.80 -8.95
C GLU A 100 -3.65 9.92 -7.76
N ASP A 101 -2.70 9.56 -6.91
CA ASP A 101 -2.93 8.73 -5.72
C ASP A 101 -3.89 9.45 -4.75
N LEU A 102 -3.69 10.76 -4.55
CA LEU A 102 -4.56 11.57 -3.70
C LEU A 102 -5.97 11.70 -4.26
N ARG A 103 -6.11 11.83 -5.58
CA ARG A 103 -7.43 11.87 -6.23
C ARG A 103 -8.18 10.56 -6.03
N GLU A 104 -7.52 9.42 -6.22
CA GLU A 104 -8.11 8.09 -6.03
C GLU A 104 -8.54 7.88 -4.57
N ALA A 105 -7.66 8.18 -3.63
CA ALA A 105 -7.99 8.08 -2.21
C ALA A 105 -9.15 9.00 -1.81
N ALA A 106 -9.18 10.23 -2.33
CA ALA A 106 -10.26 11.17 -2.08
C ALA A 106 -11.60 10.69 -2.65
N GLN A 107 -11.61 10.03 -3.82
CA GLN A 107 -12.83 9.44 -4.38
C GLN A 107 -13.42 8.37 -3.47
N ILE A 108 -12.57 7.50 -2.90
CA ILE A 108 -12.99 6.46 -1.97
C ILE A 108 -13.60 7.06 -0.69
N LEU A 109 -13.02 8.15 -0.21
CA LEU A 109 -13.41 8.82 1.03
C LEU A 109 -14.58 9.81 0.88
N LYS A 110 -14.94 10.17 -0.34
CA LYS A 110 -16.02 11.12 -0.61
C LYS A 110 -17.32 10.67 0.06
N ASN A 111 -17.86 11.57 0.91
CA ASN A 111 -19.07 11.34 1.71
C ASN A 111 -18.95 10.19 2.76
N LYS A 112 -17.74 9.78 3.07
CA LYS A 112 -17.47 8.78 4.13
C LYS A 112 -16.66 9.41 5.26
N LYS A 113 -16.65 8.75 6.39
CA LYS A 113 -15.79 9.09 7.53
C LYS A 113 -14.96 7.86 7.91
N LYS A 114 -13.72 8.09 8.34
CA LYS A 114 -12.93 7.05 8.98
C LYS A 114 -13.60 6.59 10.28
N ALA A 115 -13.31 5.39 10.73
CA ALA A 115 -13.73 4.93 12.04
C ALA A 115 -13.12 5.84 13.14
N GLU A 116 -13.86 6.09 14.22
CA GLU A 116 -13.46 7.04 15.28
C GLU A 116 -12.15 6.64 15.95
N HIS A 117 -11.93 5.34 16.16
CA HIS A 117 -10.71 4.82 16.80
C HIS A 117 -9.47 4.83 15.88
N VAL A 118 -9.64 5.06 14.58
CA VAL A 118 -8.53 5.08 13.62
C VAL A 118 -7.94 6.48 13.50
N HIS A 119 -6.64 6.60 13.65
CA HIS A 119 -5.91 7.84 13.36
C HIS A 119 -5.49 7.85 11.90
N GLY A 120 -6.05 8.75 11.10
CA GLY A 120 -5.77 8.86 9.66
C GLY A 120 -4.90 10.07 9.34
N MET A 121 -3.86 9.86 8.53
CA MET A 121 -2.95 10.91 8.08
C MET A 121 -2.78 10.85 6.57
N VAL A 122 -2.72 12.02 5.95
CA VAL A 122 -2.40 12.17 4.52
C VAL A 122 -1.22 13.12 4.37
N VAL A 123 -0.17 12.64 3.70
CA VAL A 123 1.06 13.38 3.45
C VAL A 123 1.27 13.53 1.95
N PRO A 124 1.07 14.71 1.35
CA PRO A 124 1.35 14.94 -0.07
C PRO A 124 2.81 14.66 -0.43
N GLY A 125 3.08 14.20 -1.65
CA GLY A 125 4.41 13.80 -2.09
C GLY A 125 5.41 14.94 -2.26
N SER A 126 4.92 16.18 -2.46
CA SER A 126 5.74 17.40 -2.55
C SER A 126 4.90 18.63 -2.30
N GLY A 127 5.58 19.80 -2.15
CA GLY A 127 4.89 21.09 -2.01
C GLY A 127 4.01 21.41 -3.22
N LEU A 128 4.46 21.13 -4.44
CA LEU A 128 3.68 21.34 -5.66
C LEU A 128 2.43 20.44 -5.72
N VAL A 129 2.57 19.18 -5.29
CA VAL A 129 1.42 18.27 -5.21
C VAL A 129 0.43 18.74 -4.15
N LYS A 130 0.91 19.23 -3.01
CA LYS A 130 0.06 19.80 -1.97
C LYS A 130 -0.74 20.97 -2.48
N GLU A 131 -0.07 21.94 -3.11
CA GLU A 131 -0.71 23.12 -3.69
C GLU A 131 -1.77 22.73 -4.71
N GLN A 132 -1.47 21.80 -5.61
CA GLN A 132 -2.43 21.32 -6.60
C GLN A 132 -3.62 20.61 -5.94
N ALA A 133 -3.38 19.75 -4.96
CA ALA A 133 -4.43 19.05 -4.22
C ALA A 133 -5.37 20.03 -3.48
N GLU A 134 -4.84 21.09 -2.91
CA GLU A 134 -5.62 22.15 -2.25
C GLU A 134 -6.43 22.97 -3.26
N GLN A 135 -5.85 23.30 -4.42
CA GLN A 135 -6.59 23.95 -5.52
C GLN A 135 -7.75 23.10 -6.03
N GLU A 136 -7.59 21.79 -6.07
CA GLU A 136 -8.63 20.82 -6.44
C GLU A 136 -9.62 20.54 -5.29
N GLY A 137 -9.35 20.99 -4.07
CA GLY A 137 -10.18 20.79 -2.87
C GLY A 137 -10.12 19.38 -2.30
N LEU A 138 -9.06 18.60 -2.60
CA LEU A 138 -8.87 17.25 -2.08
C LEU A 138 -8.61 17.26 -0.58
N ASP A 139 -7.87 18.25 -0.08
CA ASP A 139 -7.63 18.51 1.34
C ASP A 139 -8.93 18.56 2.14
N LYS A 140 -9.94 19.28 1.62
CA LYS A 140 -11.25 19.40 2.27
C LYS A 140 -11.99 18.07 2.37
N ILE A 141 -11.82 17.19 1.38
CA ILE A 141 -12.40 15.84 1.40
C ILE A 141 -11.74 15.02 2.52
N PHE A 142 -10.41 15.02 2.60
CA PHE A 142 -9.66 14.30 3.63
C PHE A 142 -10.00 14.81 5.04
N ILE A 143 -9.98 16.11 5.25
CA ILE A 143 -10.30 16.74 6.55
C ILE A 143 -11.74 16.41 6.95
N LYS A 144 -12.71 16.54 6.04
CA LYS A 144 -14.10 16.19 6.28
C LYS A 144 -14.29 14.71 6.63
N SER A 145 -13.46 13.84 6.07
CA SER A 145 -13.46 12.41 6.37
C SER A 145 -12.74 12.06 7.67
N GLY A 146 -12.15 13.05 8.36
CA GLY A 146 -11.50 12.92 9.66
C GLY A 146 -10.01 12.59 9.57
N PHE A 147 -9.39 12.77 8.42
CA PHE A 147 -7.94 12.63 8.25
C PHE A 147 -7.22 13.95 8.55
N GLU A 148 -6.01 13.85 9.05
CA GLU A 148 -5.10 14.98 9.15
C GLU A 148 -4.45 15.23 7.79
N TRP A 149 -4.49 16.48 7.35
CA TRP A 149 -3.79 16.95 6.16
C TRP A 149 -2.45 17.53 6.58
N ARG A 150 -1.38 16.87 6.18
CA ARG A 150 -0.02 17.16 6.66
C ARG A 150 0.82 17.94 5.65
N GLU A 151 1.94 18.45 6.13
CA GLU A 151 2.97 19.00 5.25
C GLU A 151 3.73 17.89 4.51
N PRO A 152 4.17 18.13 3.26
CA PRO A 152 5.01 17.19 2.52
C PRO A 152 6.31 16.89 3.26
N GLY A 153 6.71 15.63 3.25
CA GLY A 153 7.98 15.22 3.85
C GLY A 153 7.96 13.78 4.34
N CYS A 154 9.04 13.41 5.01
CA CYS A 154 9.13 12.12 5.68
C CYS A 154 8.30 12.14 6.96
N SER A 155 7.45 11.14 7.11
CA SER A 155 6.55 10.94 8.23
C SER A 155 6.64 9.48 8.67
N MET A 156 5.53 8.78 8.79
CA MET A 156 5.49 7.39 9.22
C MET A 156 6.32 6.42 8.37
N CYS A 157 6.54 6.71 7.09
CA CYS A 157 7.30 5.82 6.19
C CYS A 157 8.72 5.52 6.69
N LEU A 158 9.35 6.44 7.41
CA LEU A 158 10.68 6.30 8.01
C LEU A 158 10.69 6.40 9.54
N ALA A 159 9.56 6.78 10.14
CA ALA A 159 9.43 7.03 11.58
C ALA A 159 10.54 7.96 12.15
N MET A 160 10.99 8.94 11.34
CA MET A 160 12.06 9.86 11.71
C MET A 160 11.60 10.99 12.64
N ASN A 161 10.30 11.17 12.78
CA ASN A 161 9.69 12.18 13.65
C ASN A 161 8.71 11.53 14.64
N ALA A 162 7.82 12.32 15.23
CA ALA A 162 6.80 11.82 16.15
C ALA A 162 5.74 10.92 15.49
N ASP A 163 5.65 10.93 14.15
CA ASP A 163 4.70 10.12 13.39
C ASP A 163 5.20 8.66 13.30
N LYS A 164 5.06 7.93 14.36
CA LYS A 164 5.46 6.53 14.46
C LYS A 164 4.40 5.71 15.19
N LEU A 165 4.45 4.41 15.01
CA LEU A 165 3.59 3.49 15.74
C LEU A 165 4.07 3.34 17.18
N LYS A 166 3.13 3.25 18.11
CA LYS A 166 3.40 2.75 19.46
C LYS A 166 3.48 1.22 19.42
N PRO A 167 4.06 0.60 20.45
CA PRO A 167 4.04 -0.85 20.57
C PRO A 167 2.61 -1.40 20.41
N GLN A 168 2.45 -2.44 19.59
CA GLN A 168 1.19 -3.13 19.27
C GLN A 168 0.20 -2.35 18.40
N GLU A 169 0.45 -1.09 18.03
CA GLU A 169 -0.35 -0.40 17.03
C GLU A 169 -0.11 -0.98 15.64
N ARG A 170 -1.16 -1.05 14.82
CA ARG A 170 -1.12 -1.46 13.41
C ARG A 170 -1.51 -0.32 12.50
N CYS A 171 -0.80 -0.20 11.40
CA CYS A 171 -1.08 0.78 10.36
C CYS A 171 -1.39 0.08 9.06
N ALA A 172 -2.40 0.58 8.34
CA ALA A 172 -2.58 0.32 6.93
C ALA A 172 -2.01 1.51 6.14
N SER A 173 -1.18 1.22 5.14
CA SER A 173 -0.53 2.22 4.30
C SER A 173 -0.51 1.74 2.85
#